data_920417fa3b78bde6ba458a670131e603
#
_entry.id   920417fa3b78bde6ba458a670131e603
#
_cell.length_a   1.000
_cell.length_b   1.000
_cell.length_c   1.000
_cell.angle_alpha   90.00
_cell.angle_beta   90.00
_cell.angle_gamma   90.00
#
_symmetry.space_group_name_H-M   'P 1'
#
loop_
_entity.id
_entity.type
_entity.pdbx_description
1 polymer ?
#
loop_
_entity_poly.entity_id
_entity_poly.type
_entity_poly.pdbx_seq_one_letter_code
_entity_poly.pdbx_strand_id
1 'polypeptide(L)'
;FARFSLFGMEKDHAKCTDCNLCLVSCQGADSPQGGVKHRQDECHMCLNCETACPEDVIKFRFLPKRTSTITKPDLQRRTLVAATAAGAVCIPGMRIGNWPDKAYSEKVIRPPGAVEERAFLERCIRCAECMKVCPNNALHPAFFEAGIEGLWTPILIPRIGYCEFSCVLCGQVCPTGAIQKITEKQKMGIGQKPISVGTAMYDQGRCLPWAMATPCIVCEEFCPTSPKAIWAEAVEVPKRDNKYQKQGEQAAMLMVKVQRPHVDPGLCVGCGACEKVCPIVDKPAVYVTNAGETRSKTNVILLENTAYGQS
;
A
#
# COMPACT_ATOMS: atom_id res chain seq x y z
N PHE A 1 -0.79 25.59 -9.16
CA PHE A 1 -0.68 26.83 -8.34
C PHE A 1 -0.09 27.99 -9.15
N ALA A 2 0.95 27.79 -9.99
CA ALA A 2 1.57 28.88 -10.78
C ALA A 2 0.60 29.59 -11.74
N ARG A 3 -0.43 28.90 -12.23
CA ARG A 3 -1.47 29.48 -13.09
C ARG A 3 -2.28 30.60 -12.41
N PHE A 4 -2.39 30.56 -11.08
CA PHE A 4 -3.11 31.56 -10.27
C PHE A 4 -2.16 32.48 -9.52
N SER A 5 -0.84 32.38 -9.77
CA SER A 5 0.13 33.26 -9.13
C SER A 5 -0.10 34.71 -9.53
N LEU A 6 -0.15 35.57 -8.54
CA LEU A 6 -0.22 37.04 -8.74
C LEU A 6 1.15 37.62 -9.09
N PHE A 7 2.24 36.88 -8.86
CA PHE A 7 3.60 37.19 -9.28
C PHE A 7 3.97 36.40 -10.52
N GLY A 8 4.71 36.99 -11.41
CA GLY A 8 5.20 36.31 -12.61
C GLY A 8 6.29 37.09 -13.32
N MET A 9 6.91 36.41 -14.28
CA MET A 9 7.99 36.96 -15.10
C MET A 9 7.41 37.82 -16.23
N GLU A 10 7.98 38.97 -16.41
CA GLU A 10 7.76 39.86 -17.57
C GLU A 10 9.09 40.02 -18.31
N LYS A 11 9.09 39.79 -19.64
CA LYS A 11 10.26 39.94 -20.52
C LYS A 11 10.04 41.05 -21.53
N ASP A 12 10.95 41.99 -21.59
CA ASP A 12 10.97 43.04 -22.62
C ASP A 12 11.59 42.47 -23.92
N HIS A 13 10.74 42.06 -24.85
CA HIS A 13 11.15 41.46 -26.09
C HIS A 13 11.85 42.45 -27.03
N ALA A 14 11.64 43.79 -26.88
CA ALA A 14 12.24 44.79 -27.73
C ALA A 14 13.74 44.98 -27.44
N LYS A 15 14.17 44.70 -26.22
CA LYS A 15 15.55 44.83 -25.75
C LYS A 15 16.29 43.52 -25.67
N CYS A 16 15.61 42.41 -25.93
CA CYS A 16 16.18 41.08 -25.82
C CYS A 16 17.10 40.76 -27.00
N THR A 17 18.33 40.34 -26.73
CA THR A 17 19.32 39.94 -27.72
C THR A 17 19.23 38.47 -28.11
N ASP A 18 18.23 37.73 -27.62
CA ASP A 18 18.01 36.29 -27.83
C ASP A 18 19.25 35.42 -27.55
N CYS A 19 20.06 35.81 -26.57
CA CYS A 19 21.27 35.07 -26.16
C CYS A 19 21.00 33.72 -25.49
N ASN A 20 19.75 33.40 -25.14
CA ASN A 20 19.27 32.13 -24.54
C ASN A 20 19.88 31.75 -23.17
N LEU A 21 20.62 32.62 -22.49
CA LEU A 21 21.18 32.35 -21.16
C LEU A 21 20.08 32.09 -20.13
N CYS A 22 18.94 32.76 -20.24
CA CYS A 22 17.79 32.52 -19.38
C CYS A 22 17.18 31.12 -19.57
N LEU A 23 17.28 30.55 -20.80
CA LEU A 23 16.81 29.17 -21.05
C LEU A 23 17.72 28.14 -20.41
N VAL A 24 19.02 28.31 -20.51
CA VAL A 24 20.02 27.41 -19.90
C VAL A 24 19.90 27.42 -18.38
N SER A 25 19.56 28.56 -17.79
CA SER A 25 19.42 28.74 -16.34
C SER A 25 18.04 28.35 -15.81
N CYS A 26 17.07 28.08 -16.68
CA CYS A 26 15.70 27.75 -16.30
C CYS A 26 15.54 26.31 -15.86
N GLN A 27 14.87 26.07 -14.72
CA GLN A 27 14.67 24.73 -14.15
C GLN A 27 13.36 24.05 -14.57
N GLY A 28 12.52 24.67 -15.40
CA GLY A 28 11.28 24.00 -15.78
C GLY A 28 10.29 24.76 -16.65
N ALA A 29 10.32 26.08 -16.68
CA ALA A 29 9.29 26.85 -17.41
C ALA A 29 9.60 27.08 -18.90
N ASP A 30 10.80 26.75 -19.35
CA ASP A 30 11.24 26.96 -20.71
C ASP A 30 11.91 25.71 -21.29
N SER A 31 11.73 25.46 -22.57
CA SER A 31 12.30 24.29 -23.24
C SER A 31 13.73 24.57 -23.69
N PRO A 32 14.68 23.64 -23.53
CA PRO A 32 16.05 23.75 -24.03
C PRO A 32 16.14 23.79 -25.57
N GLN A 33 15.05 23.59 -26.30
CA GLN A 33 15.01 23.54 -27.77
C GLN A 33 14.68 24.88 -28.44
N GLY A 34 15.10 26.01 -27.86
CA GLY A 34 15.10 27.33 -28.50
C GLY A 34 13.77 27.87 -29.03
N GLY A 35 13.54 29.18 -28.90
CA GLY A 35 12.38 29.86 -29.47
C GLY A 35 11.04 29.62 -28.76
N VAL A 36 11.06 29.01 -27.64
CA VAL A 36 9.86 28.66 -26.87
C VAL A 36 9.45 29.83 -25.98
N LYS A 37 8.18 30.16 -26.02
CA LYS A 37 7.57 31.13 -25.12
C LYS A 37 7.58 30.57 -23.69
N HIS A 38 7.99 31.45 -22.78
CA HIS A 38 7.96 31.13 -21.34
C HIS A 38 6.61 30.57 -20.91
N ARG A 39 6.63 29.37 -20.30
CA ARG A 39 5.46 28.69 -19.76
C ARG A 39 5.27 29.08 -18.28
N GLN A 40 4.51 30.14 -18.06
CA GLN A 40 4.31 30.69 -16.74
C GLN A 40 3.71 29.66 -15.76
N ASP A 41 2.92 28.72 -16.25
CA ASP A 41 2.26 27.68 -15.44
C ASP A 41 3.26 26.66 -14.85
N GLU A 42 4.45 26.54 -15.45
CA GLU A 42 5.54 25.66 -15.04
C GLU A 42 6.67 26.39 -14.31
N CYS A 43 6.56 27.71 -14.14
CA CYS A 43 7.60 28.53 -13.53
C CYS A 43 7.66 28.34 -12.01
N HIS A 44 8.82 27.93 -11.50
CA HIS A 44 9.09 27.77 -10.07
C HIS A 44 9.45 29.08 -9.36
N MET A 45 9.49 30.21 -10.07
CA MET A 45 9.90 31.54 -9.55
C MET A 45 11.24 31.52 -8.82
N CYS A 46 12.22 30.77 -9.36
CA CYS A 46 13.56 30.64 -8.77
C CYS A 46 14.47 31.86 -9.02
N LEU A 47 14.05 32.83 -9.85
CA LEU A 47 14.74 34.07 -10.20
C LEU A 47 16.06 33.89 -10.97
N ASN A 48 16.49 32.67 -11.26
CA ASN A 48 17.76 32.39 -11.96
C ASN A 48 17.83 33.05 -13.34
N CYS A 49 16.71 33.16 -14.06
CA CYS A 49 16.67 33.82 -15.37
C CYS A 49 16.84 35.33 -15.28
N GLU A 50 16.44 35.99 -14.20
CA GLU A 50 16.67 37.40 -13.96
C GLU A 50 18.14 37.69 -13.70
N THR A 51 18.78 36.87 -12.83
CA THR A 51 20.24 37.03 -12.57
C THR A 51 21.13 36.62 -13.71
N ALA A 52 20.71 35.71 -14.59
CA ALA A 52 21.46 35.25 -15.73
C ALA A 52 21.34 36.20 -16.95
N CYS A 53 20.42 37.15 -16.93
CA CYS A 53 20.17 38.04 -18.06
C CYS A 53 21.16 39.23 -18.09
N PRO A 54 22.08 39.35 -19.08
CA PRO A 54 23.05 40.43 -19.12
C PRO A 54 22.42 41.80 -19.45
N GLU A 55 21.27 41.80 -20.11
CA GLU A 55 20.57 43.02 -20.54
C GLU A 55 19.50 43.49 -19.55
N ASP A 56 19.33 42.80 -18.40
CA ASP A 56 18.35 43.11 -17.37
C ASP A 56 16.91 43.29 -17.90
N VAL A 57 16.55 42.51 -18.94
CA VAL A 57 15.23 42.59 -19.61
C VAL A 57 14.17 41.69 -19.01
N ILE A 58 14.55 40.82 -18.06
CA ILE A 58 13.66 39.92 -17.33
C ILE A 58 13.43 40.46 -15.93
N LYS A 59 12.17 40.68 -15.57
CA LYS A 59 11.79 41.15 -14.22
C LYS A 59 10.59 40.39 -13.71
N PHE A 60 10.60 40.07 -12.41
CA PHE A 60 9.44 39.50 -11.73
C PHE A 60 8.60 40.63 -11.16
N ARG A 61 7.33 40.67 -11.52
CA ARG A 61 6.38 41.71 -11.08
C ARG A 61 5.09 41.12 -10.53
N PHE A 62 4.44 41.92 -9.72
CA PHE A 62 3.07 41.66 -9.28
C PHE A 62 2.11 42.02 -10.43
N LEU A 63 1.19 41.09 -10.75
CA LEU A 63 0.26 41.18 -11.89
C LEU A 63 0.96 41.41 -13.24
N PRO A 64 1.86 40.52 -13.68
CA PRO A 64 2.55 40.66 -14.95
C PRO A 64 1.56 40.66 -16.13
N LYS A 65 1.88 41.37 -17.21
CA LYS A 65 1.11 41.28 -18.45
C LYS A 65 1.25 39.89 -19.02
N ARG A 66 0.22 39.05 -18.86
CA ARG A 66 0.21 37.68 -19.35
C ARG A 66 0.04 37.66 -20.85
N THR A 67 1.12 37.49 -21.60
CA THR A 67 1.06 37.10 -23.02
C THR A 67 0.84 35.59 -23.10
N SER A 68 -0.37 35.13 -22.81
CA SER A 68 -0.71 33.72 -22.94
C SER A 68 -0.97 33.37 -24.39
N THR A 69 -0.09 32.60 -24.99
CA THR A 69 -0.33 31.87 -26.24
C THR A 69 -0.84 30.45 -25.97
N ILE A 70 -1.39 30.21 -24.81
CA ILE A 70 -2.12 28.97 -24.55
C ILE A 70 -3.41 29.09 -25.37
N THR A 71 -3.54 28.27 -26.41
CA THR A 71 -4.82 28.00 -27.06
C THR A 71 -5.75 27.54 -25.94
N LYS A 72 -6.71 28.40 -25.59
CA LYS A 72 -7.74 28.03 -24.59
C LYS A 72 -8.33 26.72 -25.04
N PRO A 73 -8.39 25.68 -24.22
CA PRO A 73 -9.11 24.48 -24.59
C PRO A 73 -10.53 24.93 -24.93
N ASP A 74 -10.97 24.62 -26.14
CA ASP A 74 -12.32 24.92 -26.62
C ASP A 74 -13.30 24.01 -25.88
N LEU A 75 -13.62 24.40 -24.65
CA LEU A 75 -14.67 23.77 -23.86
C LEU A 75 -16.00 24.24 -24.42
N GLN A 76 -16.44 23.58 -25.49
CA GLN A 76 -17.79 23.76 -25.95
C GLN A 76 -18.74 23.56 -24.77
N ARG A 77 -19.69 24.46 -24.57
CA ARG A 77 -20.66 24.39 -23.46
C ARG A 77 -21.34 23.01 -23.37
N ARG A 78 -21.51 22.34 -24.51
CA ARG A 78 -22.06 20.97 -24.61
C ARG A 78 -21.16 19.92 -23.96
N THR A 79 -19.84 19.98 -24.14
CA THR A 79 -18.89 19.04 -23.50
C THR A 79 -18.78 19.27 -22.00
N LEU A 80 -18.88 20.53 -21.54
CA LEU A 80 -18.94 20.82 -20.10
C LEU A 80 -20.21 20.24 -19.46
N VAL A 81 -21.37 20.47 -20.08
CA VAL A 81 -22.64 19.93 -19.58
C VAL A 81 -22.65 18.41 -19.64
N ALA A 82 -22.15 17.80 -20.71
CA ALA A 82 -22.03 16.35 -20.82
C ALA A 82 -21.08 15.75 -19.77
N ALA A 83 -19.93 16.37 -19.53
CA ALA A 83 -18.98 15.93 -18.51
C ALA A 83 -19.54 16.09 -17.08
N THR A 84 -20.28 17.17 -16.82
CA THR A 84 -20.95 17.38 -15.53
C THR A 84 -22.09 16.38 -15.32
N ALA A 85 -22.89 16.11 -16.34
CA ALA A 85 -23.94 15.10 -16.29
C ALA A 85 -23.38 13.69 -16.13
N ALA A 86 -22.32 13.33 -16.87
CA ALA A 86 -21.62 12.07 -16.72
C ALA A 86 -21.03 11.92 -15.30
N GLY A 87 -20.39 12.95 -14.76
CA GLY A 87 -19.89 12.97 -13.39
C GLY A 87 -21.00 12.79 -12.36
N ALA A 88 -22.13 13.48 -12.53
CA ALA A 88 -23.28 13.37 -11.63
C ALA A 88 -23.93 11.97 -11.64
N VAL A 89 -23.86 11.25 -12.76
CA VAL A 89 -24.33 9.86 -12.87
C VAL A 89 -23.28 8.86 -12.37
N CYS A 90 -22.00 9.10 -12.65
CA CYS A 90 -20.94 8.19 -12.25
C CYS A 90 -20.71 8.18 -10.72
N ILE A 91 -20.84 9.31 -10.02
CA ILE A 91 -20.63 9.39 -8.56
C ILE A 91 -21.63 8.51 -7.78
N PRO A 92 -22.95 8.57 -8.00
CA PRO A 92 -23.88 7.62 -7.38
C PRO A 92 -23.66 6.18 -7.83
N GLY A 93 -23.35 5.96 -9.13
CA GLY A 93 -23.06 4.63 -9.66
C GLY A 93 -21.85 3.96 -9.03
N MET A 94 -20.81 4.72 -8.69
CA MET A 94 -19.65 4.24 -7.94
C MET A 94 -19.98 3.90 -6.48
N ARG A 95 -20.98 4.58 -5.89
CA ARG A 95 -21.45 4.29 -4.52
C ARG A 95 -22.38 3.09 -4.44
N ILE A 96 -23.15 2.77 -5.49
CA ILE A 96 -24.09 1.64 -5.51
C ILE A 96 -23.34 0.28 -5.39
N GLY A 97 -22.07 0.20 -5.84
CA GLY A 97 -21.24 -0.99 -5.70
C GLY A 97 -20.62 -1.22 -4.32
N ASN A 98 -20.58 -0.19 -3.48
CA ASN A 98 -19.92 -0.19 -2.17
C ASN A 98 -20.93 0.02 -1.03
N TRP A 99 -21.86 -0.92 -0.85
CA TRP A 99 -22.65 -0.94 0.39
C TRP A 99 -21.74 -1.26 1.55
N PRO A 100 -21.77 -0.49 2.66
CA PRO A 100 -20.81 -0.58 3.76
C PRO A 100 -20.73 -1.96 4.42
N ASP A 101 -21.75 -2.81 4.28
CA ASP A 101 -21.78 -4.13 4.90
C ASP A 101 -21.08 -5.24 4.08
N LYS A 102 -20.68 -4.99 2.82
CA LYS A 102 -20.01 -5.98 1.95
C LYS A 102 -18.64 -5.54 1.40
N ALA A 103 -18.17 -4.35 1.73
CA ALA A 103 -16.96 -3.76 1.16
C ALA A 103 -15.66 -4.16 1.88
N TYR A 104 -15.70 -5.14 2.76
CA TYR A 104 -14.48 -5.67 3.36
C TYR A 104 -13.83 -6.69 2.43
N SER A 105 -12.97 -6.20 1.54
CA SER A 105 -12.01 -7.12 0.91
C SER A 105 -11.20 -7.79 2.01
N GLU A 106 -11.10 -9.11 1.99
CA GLU A 106 -10.29 -9.91 2.94
C GLU A 106 -8.83 -9.43 3.01
N LYS A 107 -8.40 -8.67 2.02
CA LYS A 107 -7.05 -8.12 1.87
C LYS A 107 -6.85 -6.76 2.54
N VAL A 108 -7.90 -6.11 3.04
CA VAL A 108 -7.79 -4.82 3.73
C VAL A 108 -7.40 -5.06 5.19
N ILE A 109 -6.10 -5.19 5.42
CA ILE A 109 -5.53 -5.36 6.75
C ILE A 109 -5.08 -3.99 7.24
N ARG A 110 -5.67 -3.51 8.32
CA ARG A 110 -5.32 -2.21 8.91
C ARG A 110 -4.21 -2.35 9.95
N PRO A 111 -3.42 -1.29 10.20
CA PRO A 111 -2.38 -1.31 11.22
C PRO A 111 -2.95 -1.59 12.62
N PRO A 112 -2.14 -2.16 13.54
CA PRO A 112 -2.57 -2.42 14.90
C PRO A 112 -2.99 -1.13 15.62
N GLY A 113 -4.10 -1.19 16.35
CA GLY A 113 -4.70 -0.03 16.99
C GLY A 113 -5.61 0.80 16.08
N ALA A 114 -5.80 0.43 14.81
CA ALA A 114 -6.80 1.06 13.96
C ALA A 114 -8.20 0.87 14.56
N VAL A 115 -9.01 1.94 14.53
CA VAL A 115 -10.41 1.89 14.95
C VAL A 115 -11.25 1.13 13.92
N GLU A 116 -12.52 0.86 14.22
CA GLU A 116 -13.46 0.27 13.28
C GLU A 116 -13.43 1.01 11.92
N GLU A 117 -13.62 0.27 10.81
CA GLU A 117 -13.35 0.77 9.46
C GLU A 117 -14.06 2.09 9.15
N ARG A 118 -15.35 2.21 9.47
CA ARG A 118 -16.09 3.45 9.23
C ARG A 118 -15.47 4.63 9.96
N ALA A 119 -15.21 4.48 11.26
CA ALA A 119 -14.57 5.50 12.08
C ALA A 119 -13.13 5.76 11.64
N PHE A 120 -12.44 4.74 11.11
CA PHE A 120 -11.10 4.87 10.56
C PHE A 120 -11.10 5.75 9.31
N LEU A 121 -12.00 5.51 8.36
CA LEU A 121 -12.12 6.30 7.13
C LEU A 121 -12.52 7.75 7.40
N GLU A 122 -13.39 8.00 8.40
CA GLU A 122 -13.79 9.33 8.84
C GLU A 122 -12.63 10.12 9.47
N ARG A 123 -11.72 9.45 10.19
CA ARG A 123 -10.61 10.10 10.92
C ARG A 123 -9.32 10.19 10.13
N CYS A 124 -9.07 9.25 9.21
CA CYS A 124 -7.80 9.17 8.49
C CYS A 124 -7.64 10.32 7.48
N ILE A 125 -6.74 11.25 7.75
CA ILE A 125 -6.42 12.39 6.86
C ILE A 125 -5.39 12.03 5.77
N ARG A 126 -4.99 10.76 5.65
CA ARG A 126 -4.07 10.26 4.61
C ARG A 126 -2.69 10.95 4.60
N CYS A 127 -2.19 11.35 5.77
CA CYS A 127 -0.91 12.06 5.92
C CYS A 127 0.33 11.18 5.68
N ALA A 128 0.16 9.87 5.58
CA ALA A 128 1.22 8.87 5.37
C ALA A 128 2.28 8.74 6.49
N GLU A 129 2.16 9.44 7.62
CA GLU A 129 3.16 9.37 8.70
C GLU A 129 3.32 7.96 9.27
N CYS A 130 2.22 7.20 9.41
CA CYS A 130 2.26 5.80 9.84
C CYS A 130 3.03 4.89 8.86
N MET A 131 3.02 5.20 7.56
CA MET A 131 3.78 4.46 6.55
C MET A 131 5.27 4.79 6.64
N LYS A 132 5.63 6.06 6.82
CA LYS A 132 7.02 6.53 6.93
C LYS A 132 7.74 5.96 8.16
N VAL A 133 7.04 5.85 9.29
CA VAL A 133 7.62 5.39 10.55
C VAL A 133 7.72 3.86 10.63
N CYS A 134 7.10 3.13 9.68
CA CYS A 134 7.07 1.67 9.71
C CYS A 134 8.47 1.07 9.42
N PRO A 135 9.14 0.41 10.37
CA PRO A 135 10.52 -0.03 10.22
C PRO A 135 10.68 -1.11 9.14
N ASN A 136 9.69 -1.98 8.99
CA ASN A 136 9.70 -3.08 8.03
C ASN A 136 8.98 -2.74 6.71
N ASN A 137 8.64 -1.47 6.49
CA ASN A 137 7.91 -1.00 5.29
C ASN A 137 6.66 -1.85 5.00
N ALA A 138 5.91 -2.19 6.04
CA ALA A 138 4.74 -3.05 5.94
C ALA A 138 3.46 -2.31 5.52
N LEU A 139 3.40 -0.98 5.76
CA LEU A 139 2.24 -0.15 5.49
C LEU A 139 2.38 0.58 4.17
N HIS A 140 1.39 0.41 3.31
CA HIS A 140 1.31 1.01 1.98
C HIS A 140 -0.05 1.70 1.77
N PRO A 141 -0.13 2.67 0.85
CA PRO A 141 -1.40 3.28 0.51
C PRO A 141 -2.31 2.29 -0.22
N ALA A 142 -3.56 2.19 0.22
CA ALA A 142 -4.59 1.46 -0.51
C ALA A 142 -4.94 2.18 -1.82
N PHE A 143 -5.16 1.42 -2.89
CA PHE A 143 -5.74 1.93 -4.12
C PHE A 143 -7.23 1.62 -4.15
N PHE A 144 -7.64 0.51 -4.72
CA PHE A 144 -9.04 0.13 -4.84
C PHE A 144 -9.46 -0.97 -3.86
N GLU A 145 -8.51 -1.56 -3.14
CA GLU A 145 -8.75 -2.66 -2.19
C GLU A 145 -9.72 -2.27 -1.06
N ALA A 146 -9.62 -1.02 -0.61
CA ALA A 146 -10.46 -0.45 0.44
C ALA A 146 -11.63 0.40 -0.10
N GLY A 147 -11.97 0.26 -1.39
CA GLY A 147 -12.94 1.10 -2.07
C GLY A 147 -12.46 2.54 -2.30
N ILE A 148 -13.30 3.36 -2.94
CA ILE A 148 -12.95 4.74 -3.27
C ILE A 148 -12.75 5.59 -2.00
N GLU A 149 -13.55 5.36 -0.98
CA GLU A 149 -13.45 6.07 0.29
C GLU A 149 -12.15 5.73 1.04
N GLY A 150 -11.62 4.51 0.83
CA GLY A 150 -10.38 4.04 1.41
C GLY A 150 -9.12 4.38 0.62
N LEU A 151 -9.24 5.07 -0.51
CA LEU A 151 -8.10 5.45 -1.35
C LEU A 151 -7.03 6.21 -0.55
N TRP A 152 -5.77 5.83 -0.72
CA TRP A 152 -4.60 6.40 0.00
C TRP A 152 -4.57 6.16 1.50
N THR A 153 -5.49 5.41 2.07
CA THR A 153 -5.40 5.03 3.48
C THR A 153 -4.41 3.88 3.69
N PRO A 154 -3.74 3.78 4.85
CA PRO A 154 -2.73 2.74 5.08
C PRO A 154 -3.34 1.35 5.18
N ILE A 155 -2.77 0.42 4.42
CA ILE A 155 -3.01 -1.03 4.54
C ILE A 155 -1.69 -1.76 4.77
N LEU A 156 -1.75 -2.87 5.48
CA LEU A 156 -0.63 -3.79 5.62
C LEU A 156 -0.57 -4.68 4.38
N ILE A 157 0.60 -4.73 3.74
CA ILE A 157 0.88 -5.65 2.63
C ILE A 157 1.96 -6.64 3.07
N PRO A 158 1.59 -7.81 3.60
CA PRO A 158 2.52 -8.74 4.23
C PRO A 158 3.62 -9.22 3.28
N ARG A 159 3.33 -9.32 1.99
CA ARG A 159 4.32 -9.73 1.00
C ARG A 159 5.48 -8.73 0.84
N ILE A 160 5.22 -7.45 1.01
CA ILE A 160 6.25 -6.40 0.93
C ILE A 160 6.99 -6.27 2.26
N GLY A 161 6.25 -6.25 3.37
CA GLY A 161 6.81 -6.13 4.72
C GLY A 161 5.83 -6.64 5.77
N TYR A 162 6.33 -7.11 6.88
CA TYR A 162 5.51 -7.63 7.97
C TYR A 162 5.43 -6.63 9.15
N CYS A 163 4.36 -6.72 9.93
CA CYS A 163 4.21 -5.92 11.14
C CYS A 163 5.10 -6.48 12.25
N GLU A 164 6.10 -5.71 12.68
CA GLU A 164 6.97 -6.10 13.80
C GLU A 164 6.15 -6.33 15.08
N PHE A 165 6.37 -7.48 15.75
CA PHE A 165 5.51 -7.99 16.81
C PHE A 165 5.42 -7.03 18.01
N SER A 166 6.52 -6.39 18.42
CA SER A 166 6.58 -5.44 19.53
C SER A 166 6.35 -3.98 19.13
N CYS A 167 6.41 -3.63 17.83
CA CYS A 167 6.36 -2.26 17.37
C CYS A 167 4.96 -1.64 17.43
N VAL A 168 4.86 -0.41 17.96
CA VAL A 168 3.60 0.36 18.10
C VAL A 168 3.70 1.77 17.50
N LEU A 169 4.71 2.06 16.69
CA LEU A 169 5.06 3.39 16.19
C LEU A 169 3.94 4.04 15.37
N CYS A 170 3.22 3.27 14.55
CA CYS A 170 2.15 3.80 13.69
C CYS A 170 1.03 4.50 14.49
N GLY A 171 0.70 3.99 15.68
CA GLY A 171 -0.26 4.62 16.58
C GLY A 171 0.30 5.86 17.29
N GLN A 172 1.61 5.91 17.54
CA GLN A 172 2.25 7.05 18.21
C GLN A 172 2.27 8.31 17.33
N VAL A 173 2.42 8.15 16.02
CA VAL A 173 2.51 9.27 15.06
C VAL A 173 1.17 9.68 14.46
N CYS A 174 0.09 8.92 14.69
CA CYS A 174 -1.22 9.23 14.11
C CYS A 174 -1.84 10.47 14.77
N PRO A 175 -1.99 11.62 14.05
CA PRO A 175 -2.45 12.87 14.66
C PRO A 175 -3.95 12.89 14.97
N THR A 176 -4.74 12.08 14.26
CA THR A 176 -6.21 12.09 14.34
C THR A 176 -6.78 10.96 15.20
N GLY A 177 -5.93 10.04 15.68
CA GLY A 177 -6.37 8.86 16.41
C GLY A 177 -7.15 7.84 15.56
N ALA A 178 -7.03 7.91 14.23
CA ALA A 178 -7.51 6.83 13.35
C ALA A 178 -6.80 5.50 13.69
N ILE A 179 -5.51 5.59 14.07
CA ILE A 179 -4.75 4.51 14.71
C ILE A 179 -4.52 4.95 16.15
N GLN A 180 -5.11 4.24 17.09
CA GLN A 180 -5.01 4.55 18.51
C GLN A 180 -3.60 4.26 19.04
N LYS A 181 -3.18 5.02 20.04
CA LYS A 181 -1.96 4.74 20.79
C LYS A 181 -2.17 3.51 21.66
N ILE A 182 -1.46 2.45 21.36
CA ILE A 182 -1.44 1.20 22.13
C ILE A 182 -0.06 1.01 22.72
N THR A 183 0.02 0.27 23.80
CA THR A 183 1.31 -0.13 24.39
C THR A 183 1.79 -1.45 23.77
N GLU A 184 3.10 -1.70 23.83
CA GLU A 184 3.70 -2.98 23.41
C GLU A 184 3.05 -4.15 24.13
N LYS A 185 2.79 -4.03 25.45
CA LYS A 185 2.15 -5.06 26.27
C LYS A 185 0.74 -5.40 25.75
N GLN A 186 -0.04 -4.36 25.38
CA GLN A 186 -1.37 -4.56 24.80
C GLN A 186 -1.29 -5.25 23.44
N LYS A 187 -0.36 -4.87 22.60
CA LYS A 187 -0.18 -5.45 21.28
C LYS A 187 0.23 -6.92 21.36
N MET A 188 1.21 -7.22 22.20
CA MET A 188 1.71 -8.60 22.40
C MET A 188 0.78 -9.49 23.22
N GLY A 189 -0.22 -8.92 23.88
CA GLY A 189 -1.16 -9.70 24.71
C GLY A 189 -0.59 -10.10 26.07
N ILE A 190 0.35 -9.32 26.63
CA ILE A 190 0.89 -9.63 27.97
C ILE A 190 -0.15 -9.28 29.03
N GLY A 191 -0.71 -10.34 29.66
CA GLY A 191 -1.78 -10.21 30.63
C GLY A 191 -3.19 -9.99 30.07
N GLN A 192 -3.33 -9.97 28.75
CA GLN A 192 -4.61 -9.81 28.05
C GLN A 192 -4.56 -10.49 26.68
N LYS A 193 -5.69 -10.55 25.96
CA LYS A 193 -5.70 -11.03 24.57
C LYS A 193 -4.88 -10.08 23.65
N PRO A 194 -4.00 -10.61 22.78
CA PRO A 194 -3.22 -9.80 21.87
C PRO A 194 -4.10 -9.06 20.86
N ILE A 195 -3.61 -7.92 20.38
CA ILE A 195 -4.27 -7.18 19.30
C ILE A 195 -3.94 -7.88 17.98
N SER A 196 -4.94 -8.54 17.41
CA SER A 196 -4.84 -9.18 16.10
C SER A 196 -5.27 -8.20 15.00
N VAL A 197 -4.50 -8.12 13.92
CA VAL A 197 -4.85 -7.38 12.70
C VAL A 197 -5.45 -8.28 11.62
N GLY A 198 -5.50 -9.58 11.90
CA GLY A 198 -6.03 -10.59 11.00
C GLY A 198 -5.50 -11.99 11.33
N THR A 199 -5.72 -12.93 10.44
CA THR A 199 -5.29 -14.32 10.61
C THR A 199 -4.63 -14.85 9.36
N ALA A 200 -3.56 -15.64 9.55
CA ALA A 200 -2.89 -16.34 8.46
C ALA A 200 -3.70 -17.55 8.02
N MET A 201 -3.77 -17.78 6.72
CA MET A 201 -4.43 -18.90 6.07
C MET A 201 -3.46 -19.63 5.14
N TYR A 202 -3.67 -20.93 4.93
CA TYR A 202 -2.87 -21.73 4.02
C TYR A 202 -3.62 -22.09 2.74
N ASP A 203 -2.99 -21.85 1.60
CA ASP A 203 -3.32 -22.50 0.33
C ASP A 203 -2.51 -23.81 0.26
N GLN A 204 -3.14 -24.91 0.67
CA GLN A 204 -2.49 -26.22 0.70
C GLN A 204 -2.01 -26.66 -0.67
N GLY A 205 -2.71 -26.29 -1.75
CA GLY A 205 -2.35 -26.61 -3.12
C GLY A 205 -1.02 -25.98 -3.59
N ARG A 206 -0.53 -24.97 -2.87
CA ARG A 206 0.73 -24.27 -3.18
C ARG A 206 1.84 -24.52 -2.17
N CYS A 207 1.51 -25.00 -0.99
CA CYS A 207 2.47 -25.23 0.08
C CYS A 207 3.37 -26.44 -0.24
N LEU A 208 4.70 -26.25 -0.11
CA LEU A 208 5.68 -27.30 -0.43
C LEU A 208 5.46 -28.63 0.32
N PRO A 209 5.24 -28.65 1.66
CA PRO A 209 4.95 -29.87 2.39
C PRO A 209 3.60 -30.50 2.02
N TRP A 210 2.58 -29.68 1.72
CA TRP A 210 1.25 -30.18 1.41
C TRP A 210 1.11 -30.71 -0.01
N ALA A 211 1.56 -29.92 -1.02
CA ALA A 211 1.31 -30.23 -2.42
C ALA A 211 2.47 -30.98 -3.10
N MET A 212 3.72 -30.73 -2.67
CA MET A 212 4.91 -31.16 -3.41
C MET A 212 5.78 -32.18 -2.65
N ALA A 213 5.32 -32.67 -1.51
CA ALA A 213 6.11 -33.58 -0.66
C ALA A 213 7.58 -33.09 -0.48
N THR A 214 7.74 -31.78 -0.25
CA THR A 214 9.05 -31.14 -0.09
C THR A 214 9.12 -30.52 1.30
N PRO A 215 10.10 -30.86 2.14
CA PRO A 215 10.23 -30.33 3.50
C PRO A 215 10.38 -28.80 3.50
N CYS A 216 9.64 -28.10 4.37
CA CYS A 216 9.71 -26.67 4.57
C CYS A 216 9.10 -26.30 5.93
N ILE A 217 9.81 -25.53 6.76
CA ILE A 217 9.40 -25.07 8.10
C ILE A 217 9.52 -23.57 8.28
N VAL A 218 9.83 -22.84 7.22
CA VAL A 218 10.21 -21.42 7.27
C VAL A 218 9.14 -20.55 7.96
N CYS A 219 7.86 -20.77 7.69
CA CYS A 219 6.77 -19.99 8.28
C CYS A 219 6.61 -20.23 9.79
N GLU A 220 6.89 -21.44 10.30
CA GLU A 220 6.91 -21.74 11.72
C GLU A 220 8.10 -21.08 12.42
N GLU A 221 9.29 -21.15 11.83
CA GLU A 221 10.50 -20.55 12.40
C GLU A 221 10.36 -19.04 12.57
N PHE A 222 9.79 -18.35 11.60
CA PHE A 222 9.58 -16.90 11.62
C PHE A 222 8.34 -16.44 12.38
N CYS A 223 7.53 -17.36 12.92
CA CYS A 223 6.38 -16.99 13.74
C CYS A 223 6.85 -16.37 15.08
N PRO A 224 6.51 -15.09 15.37
CA PRO A 224 7.03 -14.39 16.53
C PRO A 224 6.23 -14.64 17.83
N THR A 225 5.08 -15.32 17.75
CA THR A 225 4.23 -15.57 18.92
C THR A 225 4.82 -16.65 19.83
N SER A 226 4.55 -16.58 21.14
CA SER A 226 4.95 -17.58 22.11
C SER A 226 3.75 -17.89 23.04
N PRO A 227 3.18 -19.10 22.96
CA PRO A 227 3.51 -20.19 22.04
C PRO A 227 3.30 -19.81 20.58
N LYS A 228 3.96 -20.54 19.66
CA LYS A 228 3.87 -20.25 18.23
C LYS A 228 2.45 -20.50 17.70
N ALA A 229 1.92 -19.55 16.95
CA ALA A 229 0.63 -19.69 16.26
C ALA A 229 0.71 -20.64 15.06
N ILE A 230 1.91 -20.82 14.49
CA ILE A 230 2.17 -21.79 13.43
C ILE A 230 2.91 -22.97 14.02
N TRP A 231 2.35 -24.15 13.85
CA TRP A 231 2.95 -25.42 14.26
C TRP A 231 2.94 -26.40 13.10
N ALA A 232 3.87 -27.33 13.08
CA ALA A 232 4.04 -28.26 12.00
C ALA A 232 3.80 -29.70 12.45
N GLU A 233 2.94 -30.41 11.71
CA GLU A 233 2.69 -31.85 11.89
C GLU A 233 3.67 -32.65 11.04
N ALA A 234 4.39 -33.58 11.67
CA ALA A 234 5.29 -34.48 10.95
C ALA A 234 4.50 -35.64 10.31
N VAL A 235 4.50 -35.71 8.99
CA VAL A 235 3.77 -36.73 8.20
C VAL A 235 4.69 -37.37 7.19
N GLU A 236 4.55 -38.69 6.99
CA GLU A 236 5.23 -39.41 5.92
C GLU A 236 4.33 -39.44 4.68
N VAL A 237 4.83 -38.90 3.58
CA VAL A 237 4.08 -38.82 2.31
C VAL A 237 4.86 -39.51 1.16
N PRO A 238 4.15 -40.16 0.26
CA PRO A 238 4.80 -40.77 -0.91
C PRO A 238 5.19 -39.67 -1.91
N LYS A 239 6.45 -39.73 -2.38
CA LYS A 239 6.98 -38.84 -3.42
C LYS A 239 7.50 -39.71 -4.58
N ARG A 240 7.14 -39.36 -5.80
CA ARG A 240 7.71 -40.02 -7.00
C ARG A 240 9.16 -39.57 -7.17
N ASP A 241 10.08 -40.53 -7.33
CA ASP A 241 11.46 -40.25 -7.68
C ASP A 241 11.58 -40.13 -9.20
N ASN A 242 11.68 -38.90 -9.69
CA ASN A 242 11.82 -38.62 -11.13
C ASN A 242 13.29 -38.52 -11.57
N LYS A 243 14.26 -38.76 -10.67
CA LYS A 243 15.68 -38.48 -10.91
C LYS A 243 16.36 -39.39 -11.94
N TYR A 244 15.81 -40.60 -12.19
CA TYR A 244 16.46 -41.61 -13.02
C TYR A 244 15.47 -42.42 -13.89
N GLN A 245 14.38 -41.81 -14.37
CA GLN A 245 13.46 -42.54 -15.27
C GLN A 245 14.07 -42.74 -16.66
N LYS A 246 14.45 -43.98 -16.97
CA LYS A 246 14.51 -44.43 -18.36
C LYS A 246 13.10 -44.63 -18.89
N GLN A 247 12.86 -44.28 -20.17
CA GLN A 247 11.55 -44.44 -20.81
C GLN A 247 11.06 -45.90 -20.62
N GLY A 248 9.94 -46.05 -19.90
CA GLY A 248 9.29 -47.34 -19.68
C GLY A 248 9.34 -47.91 -18.25
N GLU A 249 10.09 -47.33 -17.31
CA GLU A 249 10.14 -47.77 -15.92
C GLU A 249 9.13 -47.00 -15.06
N GLN A 250 8.39 -47.74 -14.20
CA GLN A 250 7.52 -47.10 -13.20
C GLN A 250 8.39 -46.38 -12.14
N ALA A 251 8.10 -45.10 -11.89
CA ALA A 251 8.82 -44.33 -10.90
C ALA A 251 8.71 -44.97 -9.49
N ALA A 252 9.86 -45.18 -8.84
CA ALA A 252 9.90 -45.64 -7.47
C ALA A 252 9.21 -44.63 -6.55
N MET A 253 8.39 -45.13 -5.62
CA MET A 253 7.75 -44.31 -4.60
C MET A 253 8.63 -44.26 -3.36
N LEU A 254 9.16 -43.12 -3.04
CA LEU A 254 9.93 -42.85 -1.82
C LEU A 254 9.01 -42.27 -0.76
N MET A 255 9.09 -42.75 0.49
CA MET A 255 8.44 -42.14 1.61
C MET A 255 9.32 -41.00 2.14
N VAL A 256 8.78 -39.79 2.15
CA VAL A 256 9.49 -38.59 2.61
C VAL A 256 8.78 -38.03 3.83
N LYS A 257 9.55 -37.77 4.89
CA LYS A 257 9.04 -37.05 6.06
C LYS A 257 8.94 -35.56 5.74
N VAL A 258 7.75 -35.01 5.85
CA VAL A 258 7.48 -33.59 5.67
C VAL A 258 6.78 -33.05 6.92
N GLN A 259 6.93 -31.77 7.16
CA GLN A 259 6.29 -31.04 8.25
C GLN A 259 5.20 -30.16 7.67
N ARG A 260 3.95 -30.59 7.80
CA ARG A 260 2.78 -29.84 7.31
C ARG A 260 2.43 -28.73 8.28
N PRO A 261 2.50 -27.46 7.84
CA PRO A 261 2.20 -26.34 8.73
C PRO A 261 0.69 -26.17 8.91
N HIS A 262 0.31 -25.81 10.14
CA HIS A 262 -1.03 -25.44 10.55
C HIS A 262 -1.01 -24.10 11.27
N VAL A 263 -2.13 -23.38 11.31
CA VAL A 263 -2.28 -22.13 12.05
C VAL A 263 -3.29 -22.33 13.17
N ASP A 264 -2.91 -21.87 14.37
CA ASP A 264 -3.86 -21.65 15.44
C ASP A 264 -4.37 -20.20 15.39
N PRO A 265 -5.64 -19.97 15.00
CA PRO A 265 -6.19 -18.63 14.89
C PRO A 265 -6.31 -17.91 16.24
N GLY A 266 -6.36 -18.65 17.35
CA GLY A 266 -6.40 -18.08 18.69
C GLY A 266 -5.10 -17.42 19.12
N LEU A 267 -3.97 -17.88 18.58
CA LEU A 267 -2.63 -17.35 18.83
C LEU A 267 -2.13 -16.41 17.72
N CYS A 268 -2.73 -16.48 16.53
CA CYS A 268 -2.30 -15.70 15.38
C CYS A 268 -2.69 -14.23 15.53
N VAL A 269 -1.71 -13.34 15.39
CA VAL A 269 -1.91 -11.87 15.43
C VAL A 269 -1.95 -11.22 14.04
N GLY A 270 -1.83 -12.01 12.97
CA GLY A 270 -1.86 -11.50 11.60
C GLY A 270 -0.68 -10.61 11.20
N CYS A 271 0.47 -10.75 11.85
CA CYS A 271 1.64 -9.88 11.61
C CYS A 271 2.21 -9.97 10.19
N GLY A 272 1.97 -11.07 9.47
CA GLY A 272 2.40 -11.28 8.10
C GLY A 272 3.84 -11.75 7.91
N ALA A 273 4.58 -12.06 8.99
CA ALA A 273 5.95 -12.57 8.90
C ALA A 273 6.03 -13.87 8.10
N CYS A 274 5.10 -14.79 8.31
CA CYS A 274 5.01 -16.06 7.59
C CYS A 274 4.79 -15.88 6.08
N GLU A 275 3.96 -14.91 5.68
CA GLU A 275 3.70 -14.59 4.28
C GLU A 275 4.93 -13.96 3.61
N LYS A 276 5.62 -13.05 4.31
CA LYS A 276 6.84 -12.41 3.82
C LYS A 276 7.93 -13.41 3.49
N VAL A 277 8.15 -14.38 4.36
CA VAL A 277 9.26 -15.35 4.22
C VAL A 277 8.91 -16.58 3.40
N CYS A 278 7.65 -16.73 2.97
CA CYS A 278 7.22 -17.86 2.16
C CYS A 278 8.06 -17.95 0.87
N PRO A 279 8.73 -19.10 0.59
CA PRO A 279 9.61 -19.25 -0.55
C PRO A 279 8.89 -19.29 -1.90
N ILE A 280 7.57 -19.40 -1.92
CA ILE A 280 6.77 -19.34 -3.15
C ILE A 280 6.73 -17.89 -3.65
N VAL A 281 7.33 -17.66 -4.82
CA VAL A 281 7.68 -16.30 -5.28
C VAL A 281 6.49 -15.49 -5.75
N ASP A 282 5.56 -16.06 -6.51
CA ASP A 282 4.42 -15.35 -7.10
C ASP A 282 3.31 -15.10 -6.07
N LYS A 283 2.49 -16.10 -5.79
CA LYS A 283 1.45 -16.07 -4.76
C LYS A 283 1.87 -16.98 -3.61
N PRO A 284 2.14 -16.44 -2.41
CA PRO A 284 2.59 -17.25 -1.27
C PRO A 284 1.55 -18.32 -0.89
N ALA A 285 2.04 -19.44 -0.39
CA ALA A 285 1.18 -20.51 0.11
C ALA A 285 0.52 -20.18 1.44
N VAL A 286 1.13 -19.30 2.23
CA VAL A 286 0.55 -18.72 3.45
C VAL A 286 0.29 -17.25 3.19
N TYR A 287 -0.91 -16.80 3.50
CA TYR A 287 -1.32 -15.40 3.31
C TYR A 287 -2.18 -14.94 4.47
N VAL A 288 -2.13 -13.66 4.78
CA VAL A 288 -2.90 -13.06 5.87
C VAL A 288 -4.16 -12.42 5.33
N THR A 289 -5.25 -12.64 6.04
CA THR A 289 -6.55 -12.00 5.81
C THR A 289 -6.94 -11.18 7.03
N ASN A 290 -7.88 -10.27 6.89
CA ASN A 290 -8.43 -9.51 8.02
C ASN A 290 -9.37 -10.30 8.92
N ALA A 291 -9.59 -11.59 8.64
CA ALA A 291 -10.45 -12.45 9.45
C ALA A 291 -9.96 -12.51 10.90
N GLY A 292 -10.85 -12.34 11.86
CA GLY A 292 -10.53 -12.35 13.28
C GLY A 292 -9.81 -11.13 13.82
N GLU A 293 -9.79 -10.01 13.06
CA GLU A 293 -9.19 -8.75 13.52
C GLU A 293 -9.89 -8.19 14.78
N THR A 294 -9.12 -7.71 15.73
CA THR A 294 -9.64 -7.24 17.05
C THR A 294 -10.54 -6.01 16.93
N ARG A 295 -10.37 -5.19 15.91
CA ARG A 295 -11.12 -3.93 15.69
C ARG A 295 -12.55 -4.15 15.18
N SER A 296 -12.83 -5.30 14.55
CA SER A 296 -14.15 -5.64 14.03
C SER A 296 -14.94 -6.49 15.01
N LYS A 297 -16.21 -6.18 15.20
CA LYS A 297 -17.13 -6.98 16.01
C LYS A 297 -17.84 -8.06 15.20
N THR A 298 -17.86 -7.93 13.89
CA THR A 298 -18.60 -8.83 12.99
C THR A 298 -17.70 -9.81 12.24
N ASN A 299 -16.43 -9.43 12.01
CA ASN A 299 -15.45 -10.27 11.33
C ASN A 299 -14.73 -11.19 12.33
N VAL A 300 -15.49 -12.12 12.93
CA VAL A 300 -15.03 -13.04 13.97
C VAL A 300 -14.86 -14.42 13.38
N ILE A 301 -13.77 -15.09 13.69
CA ILE A 301 -13.59 -16.51 13.39
C ILE A 301 -14.33 -17.30 14.47
N LEU A 302 -15.40 -17.96 14.08
CA LEU A 302 -16.13 -18.87 14.93
C LEU A 302 -15.41 -20.23 14.90
N LEU A 303 -14.52 -20.45 15.85
CA LEU A 303 -13.97 -21.78 16.11
C LEU A 303 -14.78 -22.36 17.27
N GLU A 304 -15.41 -23.52 17.06
CA GLU A 304 -15.79 -24.35 18.15
C GLU A 304 -14.53 -24.66 18.97
N ASN A 305 -14.61 -24.61 20.30
CA ASN A 305 -13.53 -24.95 21.22
C ASN A 305 -13.16 -26.44 21.09
N THR A 306 -12.70 -26.85 19.91
CA THR A 306 -12.03 -28.13 19.75
C THR A 306 -10.64 -27.95 20.33
N ALA A 307 -10.46 -28.49 21.50
CA ALA A 307 -9.19 -28.66 22.21
C ALA A 307 -8.19 -29.37 21.26
N TYR A 308 -7.53 -28.63 20.40
CA TYR A 308 -6.30 -29.08 19.75
C TYR A 308 -5.18 -28.95 20.77
N GLY A 309 -4.79 -30.07 21.34
CA GLY A 309 -3.58 -30.17 22.16
C GLY A 309 -3.77 -30.40 23.64
N GLN A 310 -4.49 -31.45 24.01
CA GLN A 310 -4.22 -32.21 25.23
C GLN A 310 -3.93 -33.66 24.82
N SER A 311 -2.69 -33.95 24.51
CA SER A 311 -2.13 -35.29 24.58
C SER A 311 -0.62 -35.18 24.79
#